data_4799d31e8a781ef1ed546b0466af30f8
#
_entry.id   4799d31e8a781ef1ed546b0466af30f8
#
_cell.length_a   1.000
_cell.length_b   1.000
_cell.length_c   1.000
_cell.angle_alpha   90.00
_cell.angle_beta   90.00
_cell.angle_gamma   90.00
#
_symmetry.space_group_name_H-M   'P 1'
#
loop_
_entity.id
_entity.type
_entity.pdbx_description
1 polymer ?
#
loop_
_entity_poly.entity_id
_entity_poly.type
_entity_poly.pdbx_seq_one_letter_code
_entity_poly.pdbx_strand_id
1 'polypeptide(L)'
;MSRIITSIILIMTMGFCGCGLFRRNTDNIDGGVKTYNSGEDSPKVIESTEIISFEFEVSLYNIVVEEESELVGRNYKLSAVLEDGAVKSKIKWRDRAGAGEEHDFTADASFMTNLQEIVSKYNFAQYNGYISKVSGLPDMYGAKIDIKYASGESIYAYDNQDCFISIDAINELVEIFNITEKE
;
A
#
# COMPACT_ATOMS: atom_id res chain seq x y z
N MET A 1 -28.96 62.00 22.23
CA MET A 1 -28.48 61.50 20.94
C MET A 1 -27.13 60.81 21.16
N SER A 2 -27.20 59.51 21.28
CA SER A 2 -26.00 58.67 21.54
C SER A 2 -25.61 57.98 20.22
N ARG A 3 -24.41 58.19 19.75
CA ARG A 3 -23.83 57.54 18.56
C ARG A 3 -23.14 56.29 19.00
N ILE A 4 -23.68 55.14 18.62
CA ILE A 4 -23.11 53.82 18.79
C ILE A 4 -22.08 53.64 17.64
N ILE A 5 -20.80 53.59 17.99
CA ILE A 5 -19.72 53.25 17.05
C ILE A 5 -19.59 51.73 17.07
N THR A 6 -20.02 51.10 15.99
CA THR A 6 -19.85 49.67 15.79
C THR A 6 -18.46 49.41 15.22
N SER A 7 -17.53 48.94 16.03
CA SER A 7 -16.22 48.49 15.59
C SER A 7 -16.35 47.11 14.96
N ILE A 8 -16.12 47.03 13.64
CA ILE A 8 -16.00 45.77 12.90
C ILE A 8 -14.56 45.30 13.08
N ILE A 9 -14.37 44.25 13.89
CA ILE A 9 -13.11 43.55 13.99
C ILE A 9 -13.03 42.60 12.82
N LEU A 10 -12.20 42.96 11.82
CA LEU A 10 -11.86 42.09 10.69
C LEU A 10 -10.81 41.07 11.17
N ILE A 11 -11.24 39.86 11.51
CA ILE A 11 -10.34 38.75 11.82
C ILE A 11 -9.81 38.23 10.48
N MET A 12 -8.60 38.62 10.12
CA MET A 12 -7.83 37.95 9.06
C MET A 12 -7.38 36.59 9.59
N THR A 13 -8.08 35.54 9.22
CA THR A 13 -7.59 34.18 9.33
C THR A 13 -6.51 34.00 8.26
N MET A 14 -5.25 34.18 8.64
CA MET A 14 -4.13 33.70 7.84
C MET A 14 -4.20 32.16 7.80
N GLY A 15 -4.69 31.64 6.68
CA GLY A 15 -4.57 30.24 6.36
C GLY A 15 -3.08 29.90 6.21
N PHE A 16 -2.52 29.28 7.21
CA PHE A 16 -1.24 28.59 7.08
C PHE A 16 -1.47 27.41 6.13
N CYS A 17 -1.22 27.61 4.83
CA CYS A 17 -0.88 26.52 3.94
C CYS A 17 0.45 25.95 4.45
N GLY A 18 0.35 25.00 5.35
CA GLY A 18 1.47 24.14 5.71
C GLY A 18 1.82 23.28 4.50
N CYS A 19 2.67 23.78 3.62
CA CYS A 19 3.44 22.92 2.73
C CYS A 19 4.32 22.06 3.64
N GLY A 20 3.84 20.86 3.99
CA GLY A 20 4.66 19.85 4.62
C GLY A 20 5.86 19.62 3.72
N LEU A 21 7.00 20.16 4.12
CA LEU A 21 8.29 19.83 3.52
C LEU A 21 8.54 18.35 3.80
N PHE A 22 8.16 17.49 2.85
CA PHE A 22 8.56 16.09 2.86
C PHE A 22 10.09 16.04 2.96
N ARG A 23 10.57 15.71 4.13
CA ARG A 23 12.00 15.56 4.39
C ARG A 23 12.44 14.27 3.71
N ARG A 24 12.80 14.36 2.44
CA ARG A 24 13.45 13.25 1.74
C ARG A 24 14.90 13.19 2.19
N ASN A 25 15.24 12.18 2.95
CA ASN A 25 16.64 11.85 3.18
C ASN A 25 17.16 11.17 1.93
N THR A 26 18.32 11.61 1.44
CA THR A 26 18.97 11.02 0.27
C THR A 26 20.39 10.65 0.68
N ASP A 27 20.69 9.36 0.67
CA ASP A 27 22.01 8.84 1.00
C ASP A 27 22.63 8.17 -0.24
N ASN A 28 23.91 8.41 -0.47
CA ASN A 28 24.68 7.64 -1.43
C ASN A 28 25.09 6.33 -0.76
N ILE A 29 24.66 5.22 -1.35
CA ILE A 29 25.06 3.87 -0.94
C ILE A 29 25.88 3.22 -2.05
N ASP A 30 26.63 2.19 -1.71
CA ASP A 30 27.46 1.48 -2.67
C ASP A 30 26.58 0.94 -3.82
N GLY A 31 26.78 1.46 -5.02
CA GLY A 31 26.02 1.11 -6.22
C GLY A 31 24.75 1.91 -6.49
N GLY A 32 24.36 2.92 -5.67
CA GLY A 32 23.17 3.69 -5.95
C GLY A 32 22.91 4.89 -5.07
N VAL A 33 21.75 5.51 -5.27
CA VAL A 33 21.23 6.63 -4.46
C VAL A 33 19.97 6.16 -3.75
N LYS A 34 19.97 6.19 -2.44
CA LYS A 34 18.79 5.88 -1.62
C LYS A 34 17.98 7.15 -1.35
N THR A 35 16.68 7.09 -1.63
CA THR A 35 15.69 8.08 -1.21
C THR A 35 14.79 7.42 -0.17
N TYR A 36 14.63 8.05 0.98
CA TYR A 36 13.94 7.47 2.11
C TYR A 36 12.95 8.44 2.75
N ASN A 37 11.77 7.93 3.11
CA ASN A 37 10.78 8.57 3.98
C ASN A 37 10.27 7.52 4.97
N SER A 38 10.42 7.77 6.27
CA SER A 38 9.94 6.84 7.32
C SER A 38 8.41 6.76 7.40
N GLY A 39 7.71 7.75 6.86
CA GLY A 39 6.25 7.85 6.96
C GLY A 39 5.76 8.31 8.34
N GLU A 40 6.63 8.88 9.19
CA GLU A 40 6.25 9.32 10.54
C GLU A 40 5.11 10.34 10.54
N ASP A 41 5.06 11.19 9.51
CA ASP A 41 4.03 12.21 9.34
C ASP A 41 2.72 11.68 8.72
N SER A 42 2.69 10.40 8.34
CA SER A 42 1.50 9.79 7.71
C SER A 42 0.60 9.16 8.77
N PRO A 43 -0.74 9.21 8.59
CA PRO A 43 -1.68 8.56 9.50
C PRO A 43 -1.35 7.07 9.65
N LYS A 44 -1.22 6.59 10.88
CA LYS A 44 -0.98 5.17 11.22
C LYS A 44 -2.25 4.46 11.69
N VAL A 45 -3.36 5.17 11.71
CA VAL A 45 -4.70 4.65 11.97
C VAL A 45 -5.57 5.05 10.80
N ILE A 46 -6.27 4.09 10.24
CA ILE A 46 -7.30 4.26 9.22
C ILE A 46 -8.62 3.89 9.89
N GLU A 47 -9.56 4.82 9.88
CA GLU A 47 -10.85 4.61 10.54
C GLU A 47 -11.86 3.93 9.62
N SER A 48 -11.71 4.11 8.31
CA SER A 48 -12.56 3.47 7.32
C SER A 48 -12.28 1.98 7.20
N THR A 49 -13.33 1.22 7.01
CA THR A 49 -13.26 -0.22 6.73
C THR A 49 -13.70 -0.58 5.30
N GLU A 50 -14.06 0.42 4.51
CA GLU A 50 -14.59 0.24 3.16
C GLU A 50 -13.48 0.48 2.12
N ILE A 51 -12.76 -0.59 1.77
CA ILE A 51 -11.76 -0.57 0.70
C ILE A 51 -12.49 -0.48 -0.66
N ILE A 52 -12.07 0.46 -1.50
CA ILE A 52 -12.56 0.60 -2.88
C ILE A 52 -11.49 0.25 -3.93
N SER A 53 -10.22 0.28 -3.56
CA SER A 53 -9.11 -0.12 -4.42
C SER A 53 -7.99 -0.70 -3.58
N PHE A 54 -7.44 -1.81 -4.04
CA PHE A 54 -6.33 -2.53 -3.42
C PHE A 54 -5.32 -2.91 -4.49
N GLU A 55 -4.07 -2.50 -4.31
CA GLU A 55 -2.92 -2.97 -5.09
C GLU A 55 -1.83 -3.43 -4.14
N PHE A 56 -1.27 -4.59 -4.44
CA PHE A 56 -0.17 -5.16 -3.71
C PHE A 56 0.82 -5.79 -4.69
N GLU A 57 2.10 -5.44 -4.53
CA GLU A 57 3.18 -6.06 -5.29
C GLU A 57 4.26 -6.51 -4.32
N VAL A 58 4.79 -7.72 -4.52
CA VAL A 58 5.87 -8.24 -3.69
C VAL A 58 6.80 -9.12 -4.52
N SER A 59 8.10 -8.99 -4.27
CA SER A 59 9.12 -9.86 -4.86
C SER A 59 9.76 -10.71 -3.77
N LEU A 60 9.64 -12.02 -3.91
CA LEU A 60 10.17 -13.02 -2.96
C LEU A 60 11.35 -13.81 -3.57
N TYR A 61 12.04 -13.25 -4.56
CA TYR A 61 13.08 -13.98 -5.29
C TYR A 61 14.27 -14.43 -4.44
N ASN A 62 14.57 -13.74 -3.38
CA ASN A 62 15.76 -14.02 -2.56
C ASN A 62 15.46 -14.12 -1.07
N ILE A 63 14.20 -14.25 -0.69
CA ILE A 63 13.82 -14.49 0.70
C ILE A 63 14.22 -15.93 1.02
N VAL A 64 15.01 -16.08 2.08
CA VAL A 64 15.28 -17.37 2.72
C VAL A 64 14.26 -17.53 3.81
N VAL A 65 13.32 -18.44 3.65
CA VAL A 65 12.40 -18.84 4.70
C VAL A 65 12.86 -20.18 5.25
N GLU A 66 12.68 -20.38 6.56
CA GLU A 66 13.05 -21.63 7.23
C GLU A 66 12.15 -22.81 6.81
N GLU A 67 10.95 -22.51 6.32
CA GLU A 67 9.99 -23.50 5.81
C GLU A 67 9.84 -23.38 4.28
N GLU A 68 9.66 -24.52 3.60
CA GLU A 68 9.35 -24.55 2.16
C GLU A 68 7.98 -23.89 1.93
N SER A 69 8.00 -22.66 1.42
CA SER A 69 6.81 -21.96 0.96
C SER A 69 6.79 -21.93 -0.55
N GLU A 70 5.68 -22.31 -1.16
CA GLU A 70 5.48 -22.21 -2.61
C GLU A 70 5.56 -20.78 -3.15
N LEU A 71 5.48 -19.78 -2.28
CA LEU A 71 5.60 -18.38 -2.63
C LEU A 71 7.03 -17.96 -2.93
N VAL A 72 8.01 -18.67 -2.35
CA VAL A 72 9.43 -18.30 -2.47
C VAL A 72 9.91 -18.42 -3.92
N GLY A 73 10.73 -17.46 -4.33
CA GLY A 73 11.24 -17.43 -5.70
C GLY A 73 10.26 -16.83 -6.72
N ARG A 74 9.14 -16.27 -6.29
CA ARG A 74 8.13 -15.65 -7.15
C ARG A 74 7.98 -14.15 -6.88
N ASN A 75 7.45 -13.47 -7.87
CA ASN A 75 6.98 -12.10 -7.77
C ASN A 75 5.46 -12.13 -7.94
N TYR A 76 4.73 -11.48 -7.03
CA TYR A 76 3.28 -11.39 -7.07
C TYR A 76 2.83 -9.97 -7.28
N LYS A 77 1.77 -9.82 -8.09
CA LYS A 77 1.00 -8.60 -8.24
C LYS A 77 -0.47 -8.93 -8.09
N LEU A 78 -1.11 -8.34 -7.08
CA LEU A 78 -2.51 -8.50 -6.75
C LEU A 78 -3.20 -7.16 -6.90
N SER A 79 -4.38 -7.13 -7.49
CA SER A 79 -5.21 -5.93 -7.54
C SER A 79 -6.69 -6.26 -7.45
N ALA A 80 -7.46 -5.39 -6.80
CA ALA A 80 -8.90 -5.46 -6.71
C ALA A 80 -9.48 -4.04 -6.71
N VAL A 81 -10.53 -3.82 -7.50
CA VAL A 81 -11.21 -2.53 -7.58
C VAL A 81 -12.72 -2.77 -7.53
N LEU A 82 -13.40 -2.04 -6.66
CA LEU A 82 -14.86 -2.06 -6.57
C LEU A 82 -15.44 -1.12 -7.63
N GLU A 83 -16.16 -1.69 -8.60
CA GLU A 83 -16.80 -0.98 -9.71
C GLU A 83 -18.23 -1.46 -9.87
N ASP A 84 -19.20 -0.54 -9.84
CA ASP A 84 -20.62 -0.83 -10.04
C ASP A 84 -21.17 -1.98 -9.17
N GLY A 85 -20.67 -2.10 -7.92
CA GLY A 85 -21.11 -3.12 -6.96
C GLY A 85 -20.46 -4.50 -7.14
N ALA A 86 -19.56 -4.66 -8.09
CA ALA A 86 -18.75 -5.85 -8.30
C ALA A 86 -17.26 -5.54 -8.14
N VAL A 87 -16.48 -6.52 -7.73
CA VAL A 87 -15.02 -6.38 -7.57
C VAL A 87 -14.33 -6.97 -8.78
N LYS A 88 -13.57 -6.13 -9.51
CA LYS A 88 -12.66 -6.57 -10.56
C LYS A 88 -11.32 -6.88 -9.94
N SER A 89 -10.92 -8.12 -10.01
CA SER A 89 -9.72 -8.63 -9.35
C SER A 89 -8.76 -9.27 -10.33
N LYS A 90 -7.49 -9.18 -10.01
CA LYS A 90 -6.41 -9.77 -10.79
C LYS A 90 -5.32 -10.29 -9.88
N ILE A 91 -4.83 -11.49 -10.15
CA ILE A 91 -3.59 -12.03 -9.63
C ILE A 91 -2.63 -12.33 -10.78
N LYS A 92 -1.38 -11.94 -10.59
CA LYS A 92 -0.30 -12.28 -11.50
C LYS A 92 0.91 -12.70 -10.70
N TRP A 93 1.54 -13.79 -11.11
CA TRP A 93 2.83 -14.17 -10.54
C TRP A 93 3.84 -14.54 -11.63
N ARG A 94 5.11 -14.43 -11.31
CA ARG A 94 6.22 -14.86 -12.15
C ARG A 94 7.36 -15.40 -11.28
N ASP A 95 8.03 -16.44 -11.76
CA ASP A 95 9.28 -16.95 -11.20
C ASP A 95 10.49 -16.30 -11.83
N ARG A 96 11.69 -16.66 -11.34
CA ARG A 96 12.97 -16.16 -11.88
C ARG A 96 13.24 -16.59 -13.32
N ALA A 97 12.71 -17.71 -13.77
CA ALA A 97 12.88 -18.21 -15.13
C ALA A 97 11.95 -17.49 -16.12
N GLY A 98 11.04 -16.66 -15.62
CA GLY A 98 10.04 -15.91 -16.40
C GLY A 98 8.75 -16.70 -16.64
N ALA A 99 8.64 -17.93 -16.10
CA ALA A 99 7.36 -18.63 -16.08
C ALA A 99 6.41 -17.94 -15.10
N GLY A 100 5.11 -17.93 -15.40
CA GLY A 100 4.12 -17.29 -14.56
C GLY A 100 2.74 -17.38 -15.17
N GLU A 101 1.78 -16.94 -14.39
CA GLU A 101 0.36 -16.91 -14.73
C GLU A 101 -0.23 -15.56 -14.41
N GLU A 102 -1.29 -15.22 -15.11
CA GLU A 102 -2.10 -14.03 -14.89
C GLU A 102 -3.56 -14.44 -14.97
N HIS A 103 -4.33 -14.09 -13.95
CA HIS A 103 -5.70 -14.47 -13.83
C HIS A 103 -6.56 -13.28 -13.42
N ASP A 104 -7.60 -13.00 -14.21
CA ASP A 104 -8.60 -11.97 -13.97
C ASP A 104 -9.91 -12.64 -13.55
N PHE A 105 -10.55 -12.13 -12.49
CA PHE A 105 -11.86 -12.64 -12.05
C PHE A 105 -12.73 -11.51 -11.51
N THR A 106 -14.02 -11.80 -11.38
CA THR A 106 -14.99 -10.90 -10.77
C THR A 106 -15.53 -11.55 -9.51
N ALA A 107 -15.53 -10.82 -8.42
CA ALA A 107 -16.08 -11.24 -7.14
C ALA A 107 -17.20 -10.28 -6.69
N ASP A 108 -17.95 -10.65 -5.68
CA ASP A 108 -18.89 -9.76 -5.01
C ASP A 108 -18.18 -8.81 -4.02
N ALA A 109 -18.92 -7.88 -3.44
CA ALA A 109 -18.37 -6.89 -2.53
C ALA A 109 -17.76 -7.49 -1.24
N SER A 110 -18.13 -8.73 -0.87
CA SER A 110 -17.56 -9.39 0.32
C SER A 110 -16.06 -9.65 0.18
N PHE A 111 -15.56 -9.75 -1.05
CA PHE A 111 -14.14 -9.87 -1.32
C PHE A 111 -13.34 -8.69 -0.73
N MET A 112 -13.85 -7.45 -0.86
CA MET A 112 -13.22 -6.27 -0.25
C MET A 112 -13.27 -6.31 1.28
N THR A 113 -14.33 -6.87 1.86
CA THR A 113 -14.42 -7.08 3.31
C THR A 113 -13.35 -8.06 3.80
N ASN A 114 -13.17 -9.17 3.10
CA ASN A 114 -12.14 -10.15 3.43
C ASN A 114 -10.72 -9.56 3.30
N LEU A 115 -10.48 -8.72 2.27
CA LEU A 115 -9.22 -7.97 2.16
C LEU A 115 -9.03 -7.02 3.34
N GLN A 116 -10.08 -6.31 3.78
CA GLN A 116 -10.02 -5.42 4.94
C GLN A 116 -9.69 -6.18 6.23
N GLU A 117 -10.18 -7.40 6.40
CA GLU A 117 -9.84 -8.23 7.55
C GLU A 117 -8.34 -8.55 7.58
N ILE A 118 -7.74 -8.92 6.43
CA ILE A 118 -6.29 -9.17 6.32
C ILE A 118 -5.50 -7.89 6.59
N VAL A 119 -5.89 -6.76 5.97
CA VAL A 119 -5.26 -5.46 6.16
C VAL A 119 -5.25 -5.05 7.63
N SER A 120 -6.36 -5.26 8.33
CA SER A 120 -6.51 -4.96 9.77
C SER A 120 -5.70 -5.92 10.63
N LYS A 121 -5.79 -7.23 10.37
CA LYS A 121 -5.09 -8.29 11.12
C LYS A 121 -3.58 -8.05 11.16
N TYR A 122 -3.00 -7.65 10.03
CA TYR A 122 -1.57 -7.40 9.90
C TYR A 122 -1.18 -5.93 10.05
N ASN A 123 -2.14 -5.08 10.44
CA ASN A 123 -1.93 -3.66 10.70
C ASN A 123 -1.16 -2.95 9.58
N PHE A 124 -1.63 -3.04 8.34
CA PHE A 124 -0.96 -2.42 7.20
C PHE A 124 -0.83 -0.90 7.32
N ALA A 125 -1.71 -0.25 8.09
CA ALA A 125 -1.64 1.19 8.35
C ALA A 125 -0.31 1.62 9.01
N GLN A 126 0.37 0.72 9.74
CA GLN A 126 1.69 1.01 10.33
C GLN A 126 2.74 1.39 9.29
N TYR A 127 2.60 0.90 8.07
CA TYR A 127 3.53 1.17 6.96
C TYR A 127 3.17 2.42 6.16
N ASN A 128 2.01 3.06 6.42
CA ASN A 128 1.56 4.19 5.62
C ASN A 128 2.60 5.31 5.55
N GLY A 129 2.88 5.78 4.34
CA GLY A 129 3.88 6.82 4.05
C GLY A 129 5.33 6.32 4.04
N TYR A 130 5.60 5.04 4.37
CA TYR A 130 6.93 4.47 4.25
C TYR A 130 7.35 4.37 2.77
N ILE A 131 8.45 5.02 2.42
CA ILE A 131 9.00 4.98 1.07
C ILE A 131 10.51 4.81 1.17
N SER A 132 11.02 3.75 0.58
CA SER A 132 12.45 3.49 0.44
C SER A 132 12.72 3.12 -1.01
N LYS A 133 13.53 3.92 -1.70
CA LYS A 133 13.87 3.69 -3.09
C LYS A 133 15.37 3.83 -3.30
N VAL A 134 15.98 2.80 -3.83
CA VAL A 134 17.36 2.81 -4.30
C VAL A 134 17.36 2.88 -5.82
N SER A 135 17.99 3.92 -6.37
CA SER A 135 18.16 4.10 -7.80
C SER A 135 19.56 3.62 -8.22
N GLY A 136 19.66 2.97 -9.37
CA GLY A 136 20.93 2.45 -9.89
C GLY A 136 21.18 0.96 -9.59
N LEU A 137 20.32 0.33 -8.80
CA LEU A 137 20.32 -1.11 -8.57
C LEU A 137 19.06 -1.73 -9.21
N PRO A 138 19.12 -3.00 -9.65
CA PRO A 138 17.93 -3.73 -10.07
C PRO A 138 16.93 -3.86 -8.93
N ASP A 139 15.65 -3.76 -9.22
CA ASP A 139 14.58 -4.05 -8.27
C ASP A 139 14.52 -5.57 -8.05
N MET A 140 15.25 -6.06 -7.06
CA MET A 140 15.41 -7.51 -6.80
C MET A 140 14.54 -8.02 -5.66
N TYR A 141 14.17 -7.13 -4.78
CA TYR A 141 13.32 -7.38 -3.62
C TYR A 141 12.34 -6.23 -3.55
N GLY A 142 11.33 -6.36 -2.76
CA GLY A 142 10.54 -5.19 -2.46
C GLY A 142 9.09 -5.54 -2.26
N ALA A 143 8.41 -4.57 -1.69
CA ALA A 143 6.97 -4.58 -1.57
C ALA A 143 6.38 -3.22 -1.89
N LYS A 144 5.17 -3.22 -2.43
CA LYS A 144 4.33 -2.04 -2.62
C LYS A 144 2.95 -2.33 -2.09
N ILE A 145 2.40 -1.39 -1.34
CA ILE A 145 1.00 -1.35 -0.92
C ILE A 145 0.39 -0.04 -1.43
N ASP A 146 -0.77 -0.11 -2.04
CA ASP A 146 -1.60 1.05 -2.40
C ASP A 146 -3.06 0.68 -2.16
N ILE A 147 -3.63 1.16 -1.06
CA ILE A 147 -5.01 0.88 -0.64
C ILE A 147 -5.76 2.20 -0.55
N LYS A 148 -6.95 2.25 -1.15
CA LYS A 148 -7.82 3.42 -1.11
C LYS A 148 -9.16 3.05 -0.50
N TYR A 149 -9.67 3.93 0.33
CA TYR A 149 -10.92 3.78 1.03
C TYR A 149 -11.99 4.75 0.51
N ALA A 150 -13.26 4.38 0.66
CA ALA A 150 -14.39 5.22 0.28
C ALA A 150 -14.42 6.57 1.03
N SER A 151 -13.86 6.63 2.23
CA SER A 151 -13.68 7.87 3.02
C SER A 151 -12.71 8.87 2.41
N GLY A 152 -11.88 8.44 1.43
CA GLY A 152 -10.74 9.20 0.92
C GLY A 152 -9.43 8.96 1.67
N GLU A 153 -9.45 8.18 2.75
CA GLU A 153 -8.24 7.70 3.40
C GLU A 153 -7.48 6.74 2.50
N SER A 154 -6.19 6.57 2.75
CA SER A 154 -5.36 5.66 1.98
C SER A 154 -4.18 5.13 2.78
N ILE A 155 -3.67 3.97 2.37
CA ILE A 155 -2.39 3.42 2.81
C ILE A 155 -1.51 3.31 1.57
N TYR A 156 -0.34 3.92 1.63
CA TYR A 156 0.68 3.79 0.59
C TYR A 156 2.04 3.51 1.22
N ALA A 157 2.69 2.43 0.79
CA ALA A 157 4.05 2.10 1.20
C ALA A 157 4.81 1.46 0.04
N TYR A 158 6.12 1.70 -0.02
CA TYR A 158 6.97 1.19 -1.09
C TYR A 158 8.41 1.01 -0.62
N ASP A 159 8.99 -0.16 -0.93
CA ASP A 159 10.42 -0.40 -0.89
C ASP A 159 10.82 -1.26 -2.09
N ASN A 160 11.86 -0.89 -2.82
CA ASN A 160 12.32 -1.65 -3.97
C ASN A 160 13.51 -2.57 -3.67
N GLN A 161 13.94 -2.65 -2.41
CA GLN A 161 15.08 -3.45 -2.00
C GLN A 161 14.78 -4.37 -0.81
N ASP A 162 13.66 -4.13 -0.10
CA ASP A 162 13.31 -4.93 1.08
C ASP A 162 11.79 -5.20 1.13
N CYS A 163 11.43 -6.40 1.59
CA CYS A 163 10.05 -6.78 1.83
C CYS A 163 9.70 -6.51 3.30
N PHE A 164 8.97 -5.42 3.54
CA PHE A 164 8.54 -5.02 4.88
C PHE A 164 7.25 -5.72 5.35
N ILE A 165 6.65 -6.58 4.52
CA ILE A 165 5.43 -7.33 4.83
C ILE A 165 5.80 -8.73 5.28
N SER A 166 5.11 -9.24 6.32
CA SER A 166 5.31 -10.60 6.81
C SER A 166 4.89 -11.65 5.78
N ILE A 167 5.58 -12.77 5.77
CA ILE A 167 5.26 -13.88 4.86
C ILE A 167 3.85 -14.42 5.10
N ASP A 168 3.36 -14.42 6.34
CA ASP A 168 2.01 -14.86 6.68
C ASP A 168 0.95 -13.95 6.03
N ALA A 169 1.17 -12.62 6.05
CA ALA A 169 0.26 -11.69 5.39
C ALA A 169 0.25 -11.90 3.87
N ILE A 170 1.40 -12.18 3.27
CA ILE A 170 1.52 -12.47 1.84
C ILE A 170 0.80 -13.77 1.49
N ASN A 171 0.97 -14.82 2.31
CA ASN A 171 0.27 -16.10 2.13
C ASN A 171 -1.24 -15.91 2.12
N GLU A 172 -1.80 -15.23 3.12
CA GLU A 172 -3.25 -15.00 3.19
C GLU A 172 -3.77 -14.14 2.03
N LEU A 173 -3.01 -13.11 1.61
CA LEU A 173 -3.36 -12.33 0.43
C LEU A 173 -3.37 -13.18 -0.84
N VAL A 174 -2.35 -13.99 -1.08
CA VAL A 174 -2.29 -14.84 -2.27
C VAL A 174 -3.40 -15.89 -2.23
N GLU A 175 -3.68 -16.46 -1.05
CA GLU A 175 -4.74 -17.45 -0.87
C GLU A 175 -6.11 -16.90 -1.24
N ILE A 176 -6.49 -15.72 -0.75
CA ILE A 176 -7.81 -15.13 -1.05
C ILE A 176 -8.00 -14.86 -2.55
N PHE A 177 -6.94 -14.49 -3.27
CA PHE A 177 -6.98 -14.29 -4.72
C PHE A 177 -7.05 -15.62 -5.50
N ASN A 178 -6.58 -16.73 -4.92
CA ASN A 178 -6.61 -18.06 -5.56
C ASN A 178 -7.91 -18.83 -5.26
N ILE A 179 -8.59 -18.61 -4.14
CA ILE A 179 -9.81 -19.34 -3.75
C ILE A 179 -10.95 -19.07 -4.73
N THR A 180 -11.04 -17.87 -5.26
CA THR A 180 -12.12 -17.44 -6.16
C THR A 180 -12.09 -18.16 -7.55
N GLU A 181 -11.03 -18.91 -7.84
CA GLU A 181 -10.94 -19.75 -9.05
C GLU A 181 -11.71 -21.07 -8.98
N LYS A 182 -12.12 -21.52 -7.80
CA LYS A 182 -12.60 -22.90 -7.58
C LYS A 182 -14.12 -23.02 -7.51
N GLU A 183 -14.84 -21.91 -7.62
CA GLU A 183 -16.31 -21.87 -7.67
C GLU A 183 -16.83 -21.53 -9.09
#